data_20edc1a2758c98e057683b4ec62d173d
#
_entry.id   20edc1a2758c98e057683b4ec62d173d
#
_cell.length_a   1.000
_cell.length_b   1.000
_cell.length_c   1.000
_cell.angle_alpha   90.00
_cell.angle_beta   90.00
_cell.angle_gamma   90.00
#
_symmetry.space_group_name_H-M   'P 1'
#
loop_
_entity.id
_entity.type
_entity.pdbx_description
1 polymer ?
#
loop_
_entity_poly.entity_id
_entity_poly.type
_entity_poly.pdbx_seq_one_letter_code
_entity_poly.pdbx_strand_id
1 'polypeptide(L)'
;MVAAARGLIFIVCAALLVSGLFGKTFNEAERYGYLTDIVPGDWAATNVWIDSTDCTLARGTWLALCEDGKLVPISERAQADDPGHALLLDAWSAATGRRATLTDVARLNTILNTLGLITLAGLLVALHNWGAAAALLVLGPAEYLFWMGTSPHWSYIGMVSLAAVLPLALLARAEGLLGRRAAAAWIGSGLVFLACVALVRESIGIMGLSISLAALCWSGVKAPRSMAKVAGLLVVASLSFMAFTAPRLAVAARDASFDMVAAERLERHGLSHTLYLGLGFVENRFGLIYNDDFGYESARRIVPDIVFFSPEYFRLMWQLYLGYVVQDPLEVARIYLVKAGLMLERPTIYPGPPLGIVIAVAVLHFLAMTALSWWRRIGFSQGLVVEAVALAFLGLFIAQGMVALPSHMYVVPANAFVLVLAGVIAESILRALLSCSSLVLQRGVRS
;
A
#
# COMPACT_ATOMS: atom_id res chain seq x y z
N MET A 1 27.64 -21.95 9.74
CA MET A 1 26.78 -23.11 9.55
C MET A 1 25.35 -22.90 10.05
N VAL A 2 25.09 -22.56 11.33
CA VAL A 2 23.73 -22.41 11.89
C VAL A 2 22.88 -21.33 11.16
N ALA A 3 23.46 -20.17 10.80
CA ALA A 3 22.75 -19.12 10.06
C ALA A 3 22.36 -19.55 8.64
N ALA A 4 23.25 -20.27 7.96
CA ALA A 4 22.97 -20.80 6.62
C ALA A 4 21.88 -21.88 6.64
N ALA A 5 21.90 -22.77 7.64
CA ALA A 5 20.85 -23.79 7.82
C ALA A 5 19.48 -23.16 8.13
N ARG A 6 19.43 -22.11 8.98
CA ARG A 6 18.20 -21.38 9.26
C ARG A 6 17.66 -20.67 8.02
N GLY A 7 18.54 -20.04 7.23
CA GLY A 7 18.16 -19.41 5.97
C GLY A 7 17.59 -20.42 4.97
N LEU A 8 18.21 -21.60 4.85
CA LEU A 8 17.72 -22.66 3.97
C LEU A 8 16.36 -23.21 4.41
N ILE A 9 16.19 -23.48 5.71
CA ILE A 9 14.92 -23.93 6.28
C ILE A 9 13.83 -22.90 6.00
N PHE A 10 14.12 -21.60 6.20
CA PHE A 10 13.16 -20.53 5.91
C PHE A 10 12.77 -20.51 4.43
N ILE A 11 13.75 -20.58 3.52
CA ILE A 11 13.50 -20.60 2.06
C ILE A 11 12.64 -21.81 1.67
N VAL A 12 12.94 -22.99 2.20
CA VAL A 12 12.17 -24.20 1.94
C VAL A 12 10.73 -24.08 2.47
N CYS A 13 10.54 -23.61 3.69
CA CYS A 13 9.23 -23.39 4.28
C CYS A 13 8.44 -22.33 3.50
N ALA A 14 9.09 -21.22 3.14
CA ALA A 14 8.48 -20.17 2.32
C ALA A 14 8.08 -20.73 0.93
N ALA A 15 8.94 -21.51 0.29
CA ALA A 15 8.65 -22.13 -1.01
C ALA A 15 7.48 -23.12 -0.94
N LEU A 16 7.41 -23.95 0.12
CA LEU A 16 6.30 -24.89 0.33
C LEU A 16 4.98 -24.18 0.61
N LEU A 17 4.99 -23.14 1.44
CA LEU A 17 3.83 -22.31 1.71
C LEU A 17 3.35 -21.60 0.44
N VAL A 18 4.28 -21.03 -0.31
CA VAL A 18 3.99 -20.34 -1.57
C VAL A 18 3.45 -21.31 -2.62
N SER A 19 4.06 -22.49 -2.80
CA SER A 19 3.59 -23.47 -3.79
C SER A 19 2.19 -23.99 -3.45
N GLY A 20 1.92 -24.29 -2.18
CA GLY A 20 0.60 -24.67 -1.71
C GLY A 20 -0.43 -23.56 -1.90
N LEU A 21 -0.03 -22.31 -1.60
CA LEU A 21 -0.86 -21.14 -1.81
C LEU A 21 -1.16 -20.91 -3.30
N PHE A 22 -0.14 -20.96 -4.17
CA PHE A 22 -0.31 -20.78 -5.60
C PHE A 22 -1.28 -21.80 -6.17
N GLY A 23 -1.12 -23.09 -5.87
CA GLY A 23 -2.03 -24.13 -6.33
C GLY A 23 -3.47 -23.86 -5.90
N LYS A 24 -3.68 -23.51 -4.63
CA LYS A 24 -5.02 -23.20 -4.10
C LYS A 24 -5.60 -21.93 -4.71
N THR A 25 -4.81 -20.90 -4.87
CA THR A 25 -5.29 -19.59 -5.35
C THR A 25 -5.60 -19.63 -6.85
N PHE A 26 -4.85 -20.38 -7.66
CA PHE A 26 -5.19 -20.55 -9.06
C PHE A 26 -6.53 -21.28 -9.25
N ASN A 27 -6.84 -22.26 -8.41
CA ASN A 27 -8.13 -22.92 -8.42
C ASN A 27 -9.27 -22.01 -7.92
N GLU A 28 -9.02 -21.20 -6.91
CA GLU A 28 -10.00 -20.22 -6.39
C GLU A 28 -10.20 -19.05 -7.36
N ALA A 29 -9.22 -18.69 -8.17
CA ALA A 29 -9.34 -17.59 -9.14
C ALA A 29 -10.41 -17.85 -10.20
N GLU A 30 -10.62 -19.11 -10.62
CA GLU A 30 -11.72 -19.48 -11.52
C GLU A 30 -13.09 -19.30 -10.86
N ARG A 31 -13.22 -19.76 -9.61
CA ARG A 31 -14.44 -19.58 -8.82
C ARG A 31 -14.74 -18.12 -8.58
N TYR A 32 -13.70 -17.35 -8.39
CA TYR A 32 -13.80 -15.90 -8.18
C TYR A 32 -14.25 -15.16 -9.44
N GLY A 33 -13.69 -15.46 -10.63
CA GLY A 33 -14.16 -14.91 -11.90
C GLY A 33 -15.66 -15.15 -12.10
N TYR A 34 -16.16 -16.32 -11.73
CA TYR A 34 -17.58 -16.64 -11.76
C TYR A 34 -18.42 -15.77 -10.81
N LEU A 35 -17.94 -15.51 -9.60
CA LEU A 35 -18.66 -14.68 -8.61
C LEU A 35 -18.73 -13.21 -9.02
N THR A 36 -17.73 -12.70 -9.73
CA THR A 36 -17.69 -11.30 -10.18
C THR A 36 -18.58 -11.04 -11.40
N ASP A 37 -18.81 -12.02 -12.22
CA ASP A 37 -19.78 -11.95 -13.33
C ASP A 37 -21.23 -11.82 -12.82
N ILE A 38 -21.48 -12.20 -11.57
CA ILE A 38 -22.81 -12.18 -10.93
C ILE A 38 -23.10 -10.88 -10.17
N VAL A 39 -22.06 -10.14 -9.76
CA VAL A 39 -22.20 -8.89 -8.99
C VAL A 39 -21.81 -7.70 -9.89
N PRO A 40 -22.73 -7.11 -10.65
CA PRO A 40 -22.44 -5.94 -11.47
C PRO A 40 -22.32 -4.70 -10.58
N GLY A 41 -21.36 -3.83 -10.87
CA GLY A 41 -21.35 -2.45 -10.35
C GLY A 41 -20.00 -1.89 -9.92
N ASP A 42 -19.18 -2.64 -9.17
CA ASP A 42 -17.92 -2.10 -8.62
C ASP A 42 -16.68 -2.36 -9.50
N TRP A 43 -16.87 -2.77 -10.76
CA TRP A 43 -15.83 -3.32 -11.62
C TRP A 43 -15.44 -2.42 -12.80
N ALA A 44 -15.94 -1.17 -12.82
CA ALA A 44 -15.68 -0.25 -13.93
C ALA A 44 -14.20 -0.10 -14.26
N ALA A 45 -13.35 0.07 -13.25
CA ALA A 45 -11.89 0.17 -13.44
C ALA A 45 -11.30 -1.14 -13.99
N THR A 46 -11.74 -2.29 -13.45
CA THR A 46 -11.27 -3.62 -13.89
C THR A 46 -11.68 -3.88 -15.34
N ASN A 47 -12.88 -3.50 -15.76
CA ASN A 47 -13.32 -3.62 -17.14
C ASN A 47 -12.46 -2.77 -18.09
N VAL A 48 -12.13 -1.54 -17.72
CA VAL A 48 -11.24 -0.68 -18.52
C VAL A 48 -9.84 -1.29 -18.66
N TRP A 49 -9.31 -1.93 -17.60
CA TRP A 49 -8.03 -2.64 -17.68
C TRP A 49 -8.09 -3.85 -18.63
N ILE A 50 -9.19 -4.60 -18.61
CA ILE A 50 -9.40 -5.74 -19.51
C ILE A 50 -9.60 -5.25 -20.96
N ASP A 51 -10.36 -4.19 -21.17
CA ASP A 51 -10.65 -3.64 -22.50
C ASP A 51 -9.37 -3.12 -23.18
N SER A 52 -8.35 -2.64 -22.43
CA SER A 52 -7.07 -2.27 -23.01
C SER A 52 -6.37 -3.44 -23.71
N THR A 53 -6.63 -4.68 -23.25
CA THR A 53 -6.03 -5.87 -23.83
C THR A 53 -6.54 -6.18 -25.24
N ASP A 54 -7.77 -5.75 -25.58
CA ASP A 54 -8.31 -5.86 -26.95
C ASP A 54 -7.48 -4.99 -27.91
N CYS A 55 -7.11 -3.78 -27.48
CA CYS A 55 -6.27 -2.91 -28.28
C CYS A 55 -4.83 -3.42 -28.41
N THR A 56 -4.30 -4.00 -27.34
CA THR A 56 -2.99 -4.68 -27.36
C THR A 56 -2.96 -5.81 -28.39
N LEU A 57 -3.99 -6.64 -28.44
CA LEU A 57 -4.09 -7.75 -29.41
C LEU A 57 -4.31 -7.28 -30.83
N ALA A 58 -5.18 -6.27 -31.04
CA ALA A 58 -5.55 -5.79 -32.36
C ALA A 58 -4.47 -4.92 -33.02
N ARG A 59 -3.74 -4.10 -32.24
CA ARG A 59 -2.82 -3.08 -32.73
C ARG A 59 -1.43 -3.09 -32.11
N GLY A 60 -1.18 -3.96 -31.11
CA GLY A 60 0.08 -3.99 -30.36
C GLY A 60 0.29 -2.75 -29.48
N THR A 61 -0.77 -1.98 -29.20
CA THR A 61 -0.69 -0.73 -28.43
C THR A 61 -1.18 -0.97 -27.00
N TRP A 62 -0.28 -0.81 -26.04
CA TRP A 62 -0.55 -1.00 -24.62
C TRP A 62 -1.11 0.26 -23.98
N LEU A 63 -1.86 0.11 -22.90
CA LEU A 63 -2.49 1.19 -22.14
C LEU A 63 -3.37 2.10 -23.01
N ALA A 64 -4.08 1.49 -23.96
CA ALA A 64 -4.96 2.19 -24.88
C ALA A 64 -6.26 1.42 -25.05
N LEU A 65 -7.33 2.15 -25.37
CA LEU A 65 -8.60 1.61 -25.81
C LEU A 65 -8.74 1.82 -27.33
N CYS A 66 -9.29 0.84 -28.01
CA CYS A 66 -9.58 0.92 -29.45
C CYS A 66 -11.08 1.18 -29.64
N GLU A 67 -11.47 2.46 -29.70
CA GLU A 67 -12.86 2.90 -29.82
C GLU A 67 -13.11 3.56 -31.18
N ASP A 68 -14.11 3.11 -31.91
CA ASP A 68 -14.50 3.64 -33.22
C ASP A 68 -13.33 3.83 -34.20
N GLY A 69 -12.38 2.90 -34.18
CA GLY A 69 -11.20 2.95 -35.04
C GLY A 69 -10.09 3.89 -34.54
N LYS A 70 -10.26 4.60 -33.45
CA LYS A 70 -9.30 5.51 -32.82
C LYS A 70 -8.58 4.86 -31.67
N LEU A 71 -7.38 5.35 -31.37
CA LEU A 71 -6.64 5.01 -30.15
C LEU A 71 -6.94 6.06 -29.08
N VAL A 72 -7.52 5.63 -27.98
CA VAL A 72 -7.84 6.46 -26.83
C VAL A 72 -6.93 6.03 -25.67
N PRO A 73 -6.17 6.95 -25.04
CA PRO A 73 -5.37 6.60 -23.86
C PRO A 73 -6.28 6.10 -22.73
N ILE A 74 -5.84 5.08 -22.02
CA ILE A 74 -6.60 4.55 -20.86
C ILE A 74 -6.82 5.62 -19.78
N SER A 75 -5.90 6.59 -19.69
CA SER A 75 -5.97 7.72 -18.74
C SER A 75 -7.16 8.66 -18.97
N GLU A 76 -7.85 8.58 -20.13
CA GLU A 76 -9.07 9.33 -20.37
C GLU A 76 -10.32 8.74 -19.72
N ARG A 77 -10.22 7.50 -19.25
CA ARG A 77 -11.30 6.90 -18.49
C ARG A 77 -11.12 7.24 -17.01
N ALA A 78 -12.08 7.98 -16.47
CA ALA A 78 -12.07 8.42 -15.07
C ALA A 78 -11.90 7.28 -14.05
N GLN A 79 -12.33 6.06 -14.42
CA GLN A 79 -12.20 4.87 -13.60
C GLN A 79 -10.83 4.17 -13.71
N ALA A 80 -9.96 4.58 -14.63
CA ALA A 80 -8.64 3.97 -14.82
C ALA A 80 -7.54 4.69 -14.01
N ASP A 81 -7.79 4.87 -12.72
CA ASP A 81 -6.91 5.63 -11.82
C ASP A 81 -5.47 5.12 -11.78
N ASP A 82 -5.30 3.80 -11.85
CA ASP A 82 -4.01 3.12 -11.67
C ASP A 82 -3.65 2.29 -12.91
N PRO A 83 -2.83 2.80 -13.84
CA PRO A 83 -2.56 2.14 -15.12
C PRO A 83 -1.71 0.87 -15.03
N GLY A 84 -1.11 0.60 -13.85
CA GLY A 84 -0.21 -0.54 -13.67
C GLY A 84 -0.90 -1.90 -13.86
N HIS A 85 -2.15 -2.05 -13.46
CA HIS A 85 -2.91 -3.29 -13.71
C HIS A 85 -3.14 -3.50 -15.20
N ALA A 86 -3.56 -2.46 -15.92
CA ALA A 86 -3.73 -2.52 -17.36
C ALA A 86 -2.41 -2.88 -18.06
N LEU A 87 -1.28 -2.27 -17.67
CA LEU A 87 0.04 -2.58 -18.22
C LEU A 87 0.40 -4.05 -18.04
N LEU A 88 0.14 -4.62 -16.88
CA LEU A 88 0.45 -6.02 -16.59
C LEU A 88 -0.50 -6.96 -17.34
N LEU A 89 -1.77 -6.61 -17.50
CA LEU A 89 -2.73 -7.38 -18.29
C LEU A 89 -2.43 -7.30 -19.78
N ASP A 90 -2.00 -6.16 -20.28
CA ASP A 90 -1.54 -6.00 -21.66
C ASP A 90 -0.34 -6.89 -21.95
N ALA A 91 0.66 -6.90 -21.03
CA ALA A 91 1.81 -7.79 -21.13
C ALA A 91 1.40 -9.27 -21.09
N TRP A 92 0.45 -9.63 -20.23
CA TRP A 92 -0.12 -10.97 -20.17
C TRP A 92 -0.82 -11.35 -21.47
N SER A 93 -1.66 -10.48 -22.02
CA SER A 93 -2.38 -10.71 -23.27
C SER A 93 -1.44 -10.79 -24.47
N ALA A 94 -0.42 -9.95 -24.54
CA ALA A 94 0.62 -10.04 -25.57
C ALA A 94 1.39 -11.37 -25.50
N ALA A 95 1.67 -11.87 -24.29
CA ALA A 95 2.38 -13.13 -24.11
C ALA A 95 1.51 -14.37 -24.40
N THR A 96 0.20 -14.31 -24.12
CA THR A 96 -0.73 -15.45 -24.26
C THR A 96 -1.51 -15.45 -25.58
N GLY A 97 -1.54 -14.33 -26.30
CA GLY A 97 -2.30 -14.17 -27.55
C GLY A 97 -3.80 -14.13 -27.35
N ARG A 98 -4.31 -13.89 -26.11
CA ARG A 98 -5.73 -13.85 -25.81
C ARG A 98 -6.11 -12.65 -24.94
N ARG A 99 -7.37 -12.22 -25.01
CA ARG A 99 -7.95 -11.23 -24.14
C ARG A 99 -7.85 -11.65 -22.68
N ALA A 100 -7.50 -10.72 -21.79
CA ALA A 100 -7.54 -10.96 -20.36
C ALA A 100 -8.98 -11.08 -19.85
N THR A 101 -9.13 -11.76 -18.73
CA THR A 101 -10.41 -11.98 -18.03
C THR A 101 -10.30 -11.58 -16.58
N LEU A 102 -11.41 -11.49 -15.86
CA LEU A 102 -11.42 -11.24 -14.41
C LEU A 102 -10.59 -12.30 -13.65
N THR A 103 -10.59 -13.54 -14.11
CA THR A 103 -9.73 -14.60 -13.55
C THR A 103 -8.25 -14.27 -13.72
N ASP A 104 -7.85 -13.67 -14.84
CA ASP A 104 -6.46 -13.24 -15.04
C ASP A 104 -6.09 -12.07 -14.12
N VAL A 105 -7.02 -11.16 -13.84
CA VAL A 105 -6.83 -10.09 -12.82
C VAL A 105 -6.58 -10.72 -11.44
N ALA A 106 -7.40 -11.68 -11.03
CA ALA A 106 -7.23 -12.38 -9.76
C ALA A 106 -5.89 -13.15 -9.69
N ARG A 107 -5.49 -13.81 -10.78
CA ARG A 107 -4.17 -14.48 -10.88
C ARG A 107 -3.01 -13.50 -10.76
N LEU A 108 -3.10 -12.37 -11.46
CA LEU A 108 -2.09 -11.34 -11.42
C LEU A 108 -1.96 -10.75 -10.00
N ASN A 109 -3.08 -10.43 -9.36
CA ASN A 109 -3.08 -9.95 -7.98
C ASN A 109 -2.46 -10.98 -7.02
N THR A 110 -2.70 -12.27 -7.23
CA THR A 110 -2.08 -13.34 -6.45
C THR A 110 -0.57 -13.36 -6.60
N ILE A 111 -0.08 -13.24 -7.84
CA ILE A 111 1.37 -13.17 -8.12
C ILE A 111 1.99 -11.98 -7.42
N LEU A 112 1.41 -10.79 -7.58
CA LEU A 112 1.91 -9.55 -6.99
C LEU A 112 1.90 -9.59 -5.45
N ASN A 113 0.82 -10.10 -4.86
CA ASN A 113 0.72 -10.23 -3.40
C ASN A 113 1.73 -11.25 -2.85
N THR A 114 1.88 -12.39 -3.52
CA THR A 114 2.85 -13.41 -3.11
C THR A 114 4.28 -12.88 -3.19
N LEU A 115 4.62 -12.21 -4.28
CA LEU A 115 5.93 -11.58 -4.46
C LEU A 115 6.21 -10.54 -3.36
N GLY A 116 5.22 -9.71 -3.04
CA GLY A 116 5.32 -8.71 -1.99
C GLY A 116 5.55 -9.32 -0.60
N LEU A 117 4.76 -10.33 -0.25
CA LEU A 117 4.88 -11.02 1.04
C LEU A 117 6.25 -11.68 1.21
N ILE A 118 6.74 -12.39 0.18
CA ILE A 118 8.07 -13.04 0.21
C ILE A 118 9.17 -11.99 0.31
N THR A 119 9.08 -10.90 -0.44
CA THR A 119 10.10 -9.86 -0.47
C THR A 119 10.23 -9.18 0.89
N LEU A 120 9.11 -8.77 1.49
CA LEU A 120 9.13 -8.17 2.82
C LEU A 120 9.62 -9.17 3.88
N ALA A 121 9.14 -10.41 3.84
CA ALA A 121 9.61 -11.46 4.75
C ALA A 121 11.12 -11.71 4.61
N GLY A 122 11.66 -11.69 3.39
CA GLY A 122 13.10 -11.79 3.13
C GLY A 122 13.91 -10.65 3.78
N LEU A 123 13.41 -9.41 3.70
CA LEU A 123 14.03 -8.27 4.37
C LEU A 123 13.92 -8.40 5.91
N LEU A 124 12.76 -8.84 6.42
CA LEU A 124 12.59 -9.09 7.87
C LEU A 124 13.55 -10.16 8.38
N VAL A 125 13.79 -11.23 7.61
CA VAL A 125 14.82 -12.25 7.92
C VAL A 125 16.21 -11.63 7.91
N ALA A 126 16.54 -10.81 6.92
CA ALA A 126 17.82 -10.10 6.86
C ALA A 126 18.02 -9.18 8.08
N LEU A 127 16.93 -8.69 8.66
CA LEU A 127 16.90 -7.92 9.90
C LEU A 127 16.75 -8.78 11.16
N HIS A 128 16.86 -10.10 11.06
CA HIS A 128 16.69 -11.05 12.17
C HIS A 128 15.35 -10.94 12.93
N ASN A 129 14.30 -10.46 12.29
CA ASN A 129 12.91 -10.43 12.80
C ASN A 129 12.15 -11.67 12.30
N TRP A 130 12.47 -12.82 12.85
CA TRP A 130 11.94 -14.11 12.43
C TRP A 130 10.45 -14.27 12.73
N GLY A 131 9.97 -13.74 13.87
CA GLY A 131 8.57 -13.78 14.25
C GLY A 131 7.71 -12.98 13.30
N ALA A 132 8.13 -11.79 12.90
CA ALA A 132 7.44 -10.97 11.92
C ALA A 132 7.41 -11.63 10.53
N ALA A 133 8.53 -12.19 10.08
CA ALA A 133 8.60 -12.91 8.82
C ALA A 133 7.70 -14.16 8.80
N ALA A 134 7.69 -14.93 9.89
CA ALA A 134 6.84 -16.11 10.03
C ALA A 134 5.36 -15.73 10.04
N ALA A 135 4.97 -14.74 10.84
CA ALA A 135 3.58 -14.26 10.88
C ALA A 135 3.09 -13.83 9.50
N LEU A 136 3.91 -13.06 8.77
CA LEU A 136 3.58 -12.58 7.43
C LEU A 136 3.44 -13.73 6.42
N LEU A 137 4.33 -14.72 6.42
CA LEU A 137 4.31 -15.84 5.47
C LEU A 137 3.25 -16.88 5.77
N VAL A 138 2.91 -17.09 7.05
CA VAL A 138 1.93 -18.12 7.45
C VAL A 138 0.51 -17.55 7.40
N LEU A 139 0.29 -16.36 7.93
CA LEU A 139 -1.04 -15.76 8.06
C LEU A 139 -1.39 -14.84 6.89
N GLY A 140 -0.43 -14.13 6.29
CA GLY A 140 -0.67 -13.22 5.18
C GLY A 140 -1.37 -13.87 3.99
N PRO A 141 -0.99 -15.09 3.56
CA PRO A 141 -1.69 -15.80 2.52
C PRO A 141 -3.16 -16.14 2.85
N ALA A 142 -3.44 -16.51 4.09
CA ALA A 142 -4.81 -16.80 4.52
C ALA A 142 -5.68 -15.54 4.50
N GLU A 143 -5.14 -14.41 4.96
CA GLU A 143 -5.79 -13.11 4.87
C GLU A 143 -6.05 -12.70 3.42
N TYR A 144 -5.05 -12.85 2.56
CA TYR A 144 -5.21 -12.55 1.15
C TYR A 144 -6.33 -13.37 0.50
N LEU A 145 -6.36 -14.69 0.74
CA LEU A 145 -7.39 -15.58 0.20
C LEU A 145 -8.79 -15.24 0.71
N PHE A 146 -8.91 -14.88 1.99
CA PHE A 146 -10.17 -14.48 2.57
C PHE A 146 -10.74 -13.23 1.87
N TRP A 147 -9.90 -12.20 1.71
CA TRP A 147 -10.33 -10.92 1.12
C TRP A 147 -10.45 -10.97 -0.39
N MET A 148 -9.68 -11.80 -1.08
CA MET A 148 -9.80 -12.00 -2.52
C MET A 148 -11.21 -12.47 -2.91
N GLY A 149 -11.83 -13.32 -2.09
CA GLY A 149 -13.21 -13.78 -2.31
C GLY A 149 -14.27 -12.68 -2.15
N THR A 150 -13.93 -11.54 -1.54
CA THR A 150 -14.86 -10.42 -1.31
C THR A 150 -14.58 -9.22 -2.20
N SER A 151 -13.31 -8.98 -2.56
CA SER A 151 -12.93 -7.78 -3.33
C SER A 151 -11.50 -7.90 -3.89
N PRO A 152 -11.28 -8.41 -5.11
CA PRO A 152 -9.96 -8.82 -5.60
C PRO A 152 -9.01 -7.68 -5.88
N HIS A 153 -9.50 -6.56 -6.43
CA HIS A 153 -8.63 -5.43 -6.76
C HIS A 153 -8.22 -4.63 -5.50
N TRP A 154 -8.82 -4.93 -4.36
CA TRP A 154 -8.49 -4.29 -3.09
C TRP A 154 -7.49 -5.09 -2.25
N SER A 155 -7.17 -6.31 -2.66
CA SER A 155 -6.25 -7.19 -1.91
C SER A 155 -4.78 -6.82 -2.08
N TYR A 156 -4.43 -5.57 -1.79
CA TYR A 156 -3.07 -5.06 -1.99
C TYR A 156 -2.10 -5.33 -0.83
N ILE A 157 -2.31 -6.40 -0.05
CA ILE A 157 -1.42 -6.77 1.07
C ILE A 157 0.03 -6.90 0.60
N GLY A 158 0.25 -7.53 -0.55
CA GLY A 158 1.59 -7.65 -1.13
C GLY A 158 2.14 -6.33 -1.67
N MET A 159 1.29 -5.48 -2.25
CA MET A 159 1.73 -4.18 -2.77
C MET A 159 2.24 -3.28 -1.65
N VAL A 160 1.54 -3.22 -0.52
CA VAL A 160 1.99 -2.46 0.63
C VAL A 160 3.27 -3.06 1.23
N SER A 161 3.42 -4.39 1.16
CA SER A 161 4.65 -5.07 1.55
C SER A 161 5.84 -4.65 0.69
N LEU A 162 5.66 -4.51 -0.63
CA LEU A 162 6.70 -3.99 -1.53
C LEU A 162 7.01 -2.52 -1.23
N ALA A 163 5.99 -1.69 -0.96
CA ALA A 163 6.18 -0.28 -0.62
C ALA A 163 6.99 -0.08 0.68
N ALA A 164 6.92 -1.04 1.61
CA ALA A 164 7.64 -1.00 2.88
C ALA A 164 9.15 -1.30 2.75
N VAL A 165 9.59 -1.90 1.65
CA VAL A 165 10.99 -2.33 1.48
C VAL A 165 11.96 -1.15 1.54
N LEU A 166 11.67 -0.08 0.80
CA LEU A 166 12.55 1.09 0.74
C LEU A 166 12.69 1.79 2.10
N PRO A 167 11.61 2.22 2.77
CA PRO A 167 11.73 2.91 4.05
C PRO A 167 12.36 2.03 5.14
N LEU A 168 12.05 0.74 5.16
CA LEU A 168 12.63 -0.21 6.12
C LEU A 168 14.13 -0.38 5.90
N ALA A 169 14.59 -0.52 4.65
CA ALA A 169 16.01 -0.62 4.31
C ALA A 169 16.78 0.66 4.65
N LEU A 170 16.18 1.84 4.39
CA LEU A 170 16.77 3.14 4.73
C LEU A 170 16.92 3.31 6.24
N LEU A 171 15.86 3.04 7.00
CA LEU A 171 15.89 3.18 8.45
C LEU A 171 16.84 2.15 9.10
N ALA A 172 16.80 0.89 8.65
CA ALA A 172 17.72 -0.14 9.12
C ALA A 172 19.19 0.21 8.81
N ARG A 173 19.44 0.83 7.67
CA ARG A 173 20.80 1.32 7.33
C ARG A 173 21.23 2.47 8.24
N ALA A 174 20.33 3.41 8.55
CA ALA A 174 20.60 4.52 9.45
C ALA A 174 20.94 4.05 10.87
N GLU A 175 20.30 2.97 11.33
CA GLU A 175 20.56 2.34 12.63
C GLU A 175 21.76 1.38 12.61
N GLY A 176 22.43 1.18 11.47
CA GLY A 176 23.58 0.28 11.35
C GLY A 176 23.23 -1.22 11.34
N LEU A 177 21.95 -1.56 11.20
CA LEU A 177 21.44 -2.94 11.22
C LEU A 177 21.71 -3.69 9.91
N LEU A 178 21.90 -2.97 8.80
CA LEU A 178 22.27 -3.52 7.50
C LEU A 178 23.68 -3.08 7.08
N GLY A 179 24.50 -4.04 6.67
CA GLY A 179 25.81 -3.78 6.06
C GLY A 179 25.67 -3.03 4.72
N ARG A 180 26.72 -2.31 4.31
CA ARG A 180 26.67 -1.42 3.11
C ARG A 180 26.15 -2.12 1.85
N ARG A 181 26.63 -3.34 1.53
CA ARG A 181 26.24 -4.09 0.32
C ARG A 181 24.77 -4.53 0.39
N ALA A 182 24.34 -5.08 1.53
CA ALA A 182 22.96 -5.50 1.73
C ALA A 182 22.00 -4.30 1.69
N ALA A 183 22.35 -3.20 2.35
CA ALA A 183 21.58 -1.96 2.30
C ALA A 183 21.44 -1.43 0.86
N ALA A 184 22.54 -1.39 0.09
CA ALA A 184 22.50 -0.94 -1.31
C ALA A 184 21.57 -1.82 -2.17
N ALA A 185 21.63 -3.15 -2.00
CA ALA A 185 20.76 -4.08 -2.70
C ALA A 185 19.29 -3.85 -2.34
N TRP A 186 18.93 -3.77 -1.05
CA TRP A 186 17.56 -3.57 -0.60
C TRP A 186 17.02 -2.17 -0.94
N ILE A 187 17.85 -1.12 -0.88
CA ILE A 187 17.47 0.23 -1.33
C ILE A 187 17.22 0.24 -2.84
N GLY A 188 18.12 -0.34 -3.64
CA GLY A 188 17.95 -0.46 -5.08
C GLY A 188 16.68 -1.22 -5.46
N SER A 189 16.44 -2.39 -4.85
CA SER A 189 15.18 -3.13 -5.04
C SER A 189 13.96 -2.33 -4.59
N GLY A 190 14.07 -1.63 -3.46
CA GLY A 190 12.99 -0.79 -2.93
C GLY A 190 12.62 0.38 -3.85
N LEU A 191 13.58 0.98 -4.55
CA LEU A 191 13.31 2.00 -5.57
C LEU A 191 12.53 1.42 -6.76
N VAL A 192 12.91 0.22 -7.24
CA VAL A 192 12.16 -0.47 -8.31
C VAL A 192 10.74 -0.82 -7.84
N PHE A 193 10.60 -1.34 -6.62
CA PHE A 193 9.27 -1.66 -6.08
C PHE A 193 8.41 -0.42 -5.88
N LEU A 194 8.98 0.70 -5.43
CA LEU A 194 8.26 1.97 -5.32
C LEU A 194 7.71 2.41 -6.68
N ALA A 195 8.49 2.30 -7.75
CA ALA A 195 8.04 2.61 -9.11
C ALA A 195 6.88 1.71 -9.56
N CYS A 196 6.99 0.40 -9.34
CA CYS A 196 5.94 -0.56 -9.66
C CYS A 196 4.66 -0.29 -8.85
N VAL A 197 4.80 -0.10 -7.54
CA VAL A 197 3.66 0.16 -6.65
C VAL A 197 2.97 1.47 -6.99
N ALA A 198 3.73 2.52 -7.33
CA ALA A 198 3.18 3.81 -7.74
C ALA A 198 2.32 3.72 -9.01
N LEU A 199 2.62 2.79 -9.92
CA LEU A 199 1.80 2.52 -11.11
C LEU A 199 0.55 1.69 -10.79
N VAL A 200 0.71 0.66 -9.94
CA VAL A 200 -0.37 -0.29 -9.62
C VAL A 200 -1.36 0.28 -8.60
N ARG A 201 -0.86 1.04 -7.62
CA ARG A 201 -1.70 1.74 -6.62
C ARG A 201 -0.98 2.99 -6.10
N GLU A 202 -1.35 4.16 -6.65
CA GLU A 202 -0.72 5.44 -6.32
C GLU A 202 -0.70 5.76 -4.84
N SER A 203 -1.83 5.57 -4.17
CA SER A 203 -1.95 5.90 -2.75
C SER A 203 -0.95 5.12 -1.88
N ILE A 204 -0.71 3.84 -2.19
CA ILE A 204 0.30 3.02 -1.51
C ILE A 204 1.72 3.51 -1.88
N GLY A 205 1.93 3.91 -3.13
CA GLY A 205 3.19 4.52 -3.57
C GLY A 205 3.51 5.81 -2.82
N ILE A 206 2.51 6.69 -2.63
CA ILE A 206 2.64 7.93 -1.83
C ILE A 206 3.02 7.60 -0.38
N MET A 207 2.40 6.60 0.23
CA MET A 207 2.74 6.18 1.60
C MET A 207 4.20 5.70 1.68
N GLY A 208 4.61 4.84 0.75
CA GLY A 208 5.99 4.33 0.68
C GLY A 208 7.01 5.45 0.50
N LEU A 209 6.74 6.41 -0.41
CA LEU A 209 7.57 7.58 -0.61
C LEU A 209 7.66 8.45 0.64
N SER A 210 6.52 8.77 1.27
CA SER A 210 6.46 9.65 2.44
C SER A 210 7.25 9.07 3.61
N ILE A 211 7.11 7.77 3.90
CA ILE A 211 7.85 7.11 4.97
C ILE A 211 9.35 7.01 4.61
N SER A 212 9.68 6.80 3.32
CA SER A 212 11.08 6.79 2.86
C SER A 212 11.75 8.15 3.07
N LEU A 213 11.06 9.26 2.75
CA LEU A 213 11.56 10.60 3.01
C LEU A 213 11.74 10.86 4.52
N ALA A 214 10.80 10.42 5.36
CA ALA A 214 10.96 10.49 6.81
C ALA A 214 12.17 9.68 7.31
N ALA A 215 12.41 8.48 6.78
CA ALA A 215 13.58 7.67 7.09
C ALA A 215 14.91 8.34 6.65
N LEU A 216 14.90 9.03 5.51
CA LEU A 216 16.05 9.84 5.05
C LEU A 216 16.31 11.05 5.96
N CYS A 217 15.25 11.77 6.38
CA CYS A 217 15.37 12.85 7.36
C CYS A 217 15.98 12.33 8.67
N TRP A 218 15.50 11.19 9.18
CA TRP A 218 16.06 10.54 10.35
C TRP A 218 17.55 10.20 10.18
N SER A 219 17.91 9.66 9.01
CA SER A 219 19.30 9.37 8.66
C SER A 219 20.17 10.63 8.66
N GLY A 220 19.61 11.76 8.20
CA GLY A 220 20.26 13.07 8.21
C GLY A 220 20.54 13.59 9.63
N VAL A 221 19.58 13.40 10.54
CA VAL A 221 19.75 13.79 11.97
C VAL A 221 20.87 12.98 12.64
N LYS A 222 20.96 11.70 12.35
CA LYS A 222 21.98 10.80 12.94
C LYS A 222 23.34 10.89 12.28
N ALA A 223 23.44 11.37 11.05
CA ALA A 223 24.69 11.39 10.31
C ALA A 223 25.62 12.52 10.82
N PRO A 224 26.93 12.25 11.00
CA PRO A 224 27.88 13.37 11.18
C PRO A 224 27.79 14.30 9.95
N ARG A 225 27.85 15.60 10.19
CA ARG A 225 27.67 16.69 9.19
C ARG A 225 28.79 16.70 8.14
N SER A 226 28.85 15.72 7.25
CA SER A 226 29.76 15.68 6.12
C SER A 226 29.01 15.97 4.83
N MET A 227 29.54 16.84 3.99
CA MET A 227 28.94 17.21 2.69
C MET A 227 28.66 15.98 1.82
N ALA A 228 29.56 14.99 1.82
CA ALA A 228 29.38 13.75 1.05
C ALA A 228 28.15 12.94 1.52
N LYS A 229 27.84 12.94 2.81
CA LYS A 229 26.66 12.25 3.35
C LYS A 229 25.38 13.00 3.02
N VAL A 230 25.36 14.32 3.14
CA VAL A 230 24.23 15.16 2.72
C VAL A 230 23.95 14.96 1.23
N ALA A 231 24.99 15.01 0.39
CA ALA A 231 24.83 14.73 -1.03
C ALA A 231 24.27 13.33 -1.31
N GLY A 232 24.75 12.30 -0.60
CA GLY A 232 24.23 10.94 -0.70
C GLY A 232 22.74 10.83 -0.33
N LEU A 233 22.31 11.50 0.75
CA LEU A 233 20.89 11.55 1.15
C LEU A 233 20.02 12.26 0.12
N LEU A 234 20.49 13.37 -0.43
CA LEU A 234 19.79 14.09 -1.50
C LEU A 234 19.67 13.25 -2.76
N VAL A 235 20.72 12.52 -3.16
CA VAL A 235 20.65 11.60 -4.30
C VAL A 235 19.59 10.53 -4.08
N VAL A 236 19.56 9.88 -2.91
CA VAL A 236 18.55 8.84 -2.63
C VAL A 236 17.14 9.44 -2.57
N ALA A 237 16.98 10.64 -2.01
CA ALA A 237 15.69 11.34 -2.01
C ALA A 237 15.22 11.66 -3.44
N SER A 238 16.10 12.18 -4.28
CA SER A 238 15.82 12.45 -5.70
C SER A 238 15.46 11.17 -6.46
N LEU A 239 16.23 10.09 -6.25
CA LEU A 239 15.93 8.78 -6.86
C LEU A 239 14.58 8.22 -6.39
N SER A 240 14.22 8.39 -5.11
CA SER A 240 12.92 7.97 -4.58
C SER A 240 11.77 8.75 -5.23
N PHE A 241 11.94 10.06 -5.37
CA PHE A 241 10.97 10.90 -6.06
C PHE A 241 10.86 10.55 -7.55
N MET A 242 11.98 10.33 -8.23
CA MET A 242 12.00 9.89 -9.62
C MET A 242 11.38 8.50 -9.79
N ALA A 243 11.67 7.55 -8.92
CA ALA A 243 11.06 6.22 -8.96
C ALA A 243 9.54 6.29 -8.85
N PHE A 244 9.02 7.19 -8.03
CA PHE A 244 7.58 7.41 -7.89
C PHE A 244 6.98 8.12 -9.11
N THR A 245 7.63 9.14 -9.67
CA THR A 245 7.04 10.03 -10.69
C THR A 245 7.33 9.59 -12.13
N ALA A 246 8.54 9.10 -12.42
CA ALA A 246 8.99 8.85 -13.80
C ALA A 246 8.10 7.85 -14.57
N PRO A 247 7.61 6.73 -13.99
CA PRO A 247 6.74 5.81 -14.72
C PRO A 247 5.43 6.48 -15.19
N ARG A 248 4.87 7.36 -14.38
CA ARG A 248 3.64 8.09 -14.70
C ARG A 248 3.90 9.18 -15.73
N LEU A 249 5.01 9.90 -15.62
CA LEU A 249 5.40 10.87 -16.62
C LEU A 249 5.66 10.19 -17.96
N ALA A 250 6.22 8.99 -17.97
CA ALA A 250 6.39 8.21 -19.20
C ALA A 250 5.06 7.85 -19.85
N VAL A 251 4.07 7.40 -19.04
CA VAL A 251 2.71 7.13 -19.52
C VAL A 251 2.07 8.41 -20.06
N ALA A 252 2.13 9.51 -19.31
CA ALA A 252 1.54 10.78 -19.72
C ALA A 252 2.21 11.35 -20.99
N ALA A 253 3.53 11.22 -21.12
CA ALA A 253 4.26 11.63 -22.32
C ALA A 253 3.86 10.81 -23.55
N ARG A 254 3.66 9.48 -23.37
CA ARG A 254 3.16 8.61 -24.42
C ARG A 254 1.73 8.99 -24.81
N ASP A 255 0.84 9.23 -23.83
CA ASP A 255 -0.55 9.59 -24.06
C ASP A 255 -0.66 10.90 -24.86
N ALA A 256 0.26 11.84 -24.65
CA ALA A 256 0.35 13.08 -25.43
C ALA A 256 0.71 12.86 -26.90
N SER A 257 1.20 11.68 -27.30
CA SER A 257 1.51 11.33 -28.68
C SER A 257 0.31 10.79 -29.46
N PHE A 258 -0.80 10.51 -28.81
CA PHE A 258 -2.04 10.12 -29.50
C PHE A 258 -2.68 11.35 -30.12
N ASP A 259 -3.17 11.21 -31.38
CA ASP A 259 -3.93 12.25 -32.08
C ASP A 259 -5.29 12.46 -31.44
N MET A 260 -5.28 12.94 -30.23
CA MET A 260 -6.50 13.31 -29.53
C MET A 260 -6.74 14.79 -29.73
N VAL A 261 -7.89 15.10 -30.32
CA VAL A 261 -8.50 16.41 -30.09
C VAL A 261 -8.52 16.55 -28.57
N ALA A 262 -7.88 17.60 -28.06
CA ALA A 262 -7.83 17.91 -26.64
C ALA A 262 -9.24 18.18 -26.09
N ALA A 263 -10.08 17.17 -26.16
CA ALA A 263 -11.31 17.09 -25.43
C ALA A 263 -10.90 17.04 -23.98
N GLU A 264 -11.23 18.08 -23.27
CA GLU A 264 -11.29 18.19 -21.83
C GLU A 264 -10.73 16.96 -21.13
N ARG A 265 -9.42 16.98 -20.87
CA ARG A 265 -8.74 15.87 -20.15
C ARG A 265 -9.46 15.73 -18.82
N LEU A 266 -10.23 14.67 -18.69
CA LEU A 266 -10.80 14.31 -17.40
C LEU A 266 -9.62 13.98 -16.48
N GLU A 267 -9.45 14.77 -15.43
CA GLU A 267 -8.51 14.41 -14.40
C GLU A 267 -9.07 13.21 -13.62
N ARG A 268 -8.16 12.42 -13.06
CA ARG A 268 -8.51 11.31 -12.16
C ARG A 268 -9.24 11.84 -10.94
N HIS A 269 -9.82 10.96 -10.11
CA HIS A 269 -10.41 11.33 -8.82
C HIS A 269 -9.43 12.21 -8.03
N GLY A 270 -9.62 13.52 -8.12
CA GLY A 270 -8.74 14.49 -7.49
C GLY A 270 -8.94 14.54 -5.98
N LEU A 271 -7.90 14.93 -5.27
CA LEU A 271 -7.95 15.06 -3.80
C LEU A 271 -9.11 15.97 -3.34
N SER A 272 -9.40 17.04 -4.06
CA SER A 272 -10.48 17.98 -3.71
C SER A 272 -11.88 17.35 -3.76
N HIS A 273 -12.14 16.50 -4.76
CA HIS A 273 -13.37 15.72 -4.86
C HIS A 273 -13.50 14.76 -3.66
N THR A 274 -12.45 14.01 -3.38
CA THR A 274 -12.41 13.07 -2.26
C THR A 274 -12.58 13.76 -0.90
N LEU A 275 -11.95 14.91 -0.70
CA LEU A 275 -12.10 15.70 0.53
C LEU A 275 -13.52 16.24 0.69
N TYR A 276 -14.10 16.79 -0.38
CA TYR A 276 -15.47 17.34 -0.36
C TYR A 276 -16.50 16.26 -0.05
N LEU A 277 -16.52 15.17 -0.84
CA LEU A 277 -17.43 14.06 -0.63
C LEU A 277 -17.17 13.33 0.69
N GLY A 278 -15.92 13.25 1.09
CA GLY A 278 -15.52 12.63 2.34
C GLY A 278 -16.19 13.24 3.58
N LEU A 279 -16.59 14.53 3.55
CA LEU A 279 -17.38 15.15 4.61
C LEU A 279 -18.79 14.56 4.69
N GLY A 280 -19.33 14.04 3.59
CA GLY A 280 -20.66 13.46 3.51
C GLY A 280 -20.77 11.99 3.92
N PHE A 281 -19.64 11.34 4.30
CA PHE A 281 -19.66 9.91 4.66
C PHE A 281 -20.38 9.62 5.97
N VAL A 282 -20.36 10.55 6.92
CA VAL A 282 -21.06 10.46 8.19
C VAL A 282 -22.12 11.54 8.26
N GLU A 283 -23.13 11.34 9.12
CA GLU A 283 -24.13 12.39 9.37
C GLU A 283 -23.42 13.70 9.75
N ASN A 284 -23.80 14.77 9.06
CA ASN A 284 -23.16 16.08 9.16
C ASN A 284 -24.16 17.22 9.04
N ARG A 285 -23.80 18.38 9.62
CA ARG A 285 -24.65 19.58 9.61
C ARG A 285 -24.73 20.28 8.25
N PHE A 286 -23.84 19.90 7.31
CA PHE A 286 -23.76 20.53 6.00
C PHE A 286 -24.77 19.91 5.00
N GLY A 287 -25.41 18.79 5.34
CA GLY A 287 -26.31 18.07 4.44
C GLY A 287 -25.61 17.38 3.28
N LEU A 288 -24.30 17.15 3.41
CA LEU A 288 -23.51 16.47 2.39
C LEU A 288 -23.74 14.95 2.43
N ILE A 289 -23.67 14.33 1.25
CA ILE A 289 -23.79 12.88 1.07
C ILE A 289 -22.58 12.38 0.30
N TYR A 290 -22.01 11.25 0.74
CA TYR A 290 -20.91 10.59 0.04
C TYR A 290 -21.44 9.83 -1.18
N ASN A 291 -21.51 10.54 -2.31
CA ASN A 291 -21.95 10.02 -3.59
C ASN A 291 -21.40 10.94 -4.72
N ASP A 292 -20.84 10.33 -5.77
CA ASP A 292 -20.25 11.07 -6.89
C ASP A 292 -21.31 11.92 -7.62
N ASP A 293 -22.51 11.38 -7.81
CA ASP A 293 -23.63 12.12 -8.43
C ASP A 293 -23.99 13.35 -7.61
N PHE A 294 -24.03 13.24 -6.28
CA PHE A 294 -24.25 14.37 -5.38
C PHE A 294 -23.19 15.46 -5.56
N GLY A 295 -21.91 15.06 -5.69
CA GLY A 295 -20.80 15.99 -5.95
C GLY A 295 -20.98 16.71 -7.29
N TYR A 296 -21.33 15.97 -8.33
CA TYR A 296 -21.57 16.52 -9.66
C TYR A 296 -22.78 17.46 -9.69
N GLU A 297 -23.92 17.05 -9.12
CA GLU A 297 -25.10 17.89 -9.02
C GLU A 297 -24.84 19.17 -8.20
N SER A 298 -24.08 19.08 -7.12
CA SER A 298 -23.67 20.23 -6.32
C SER A 298 -22.85 21.22 -7.15
N ALA A 299 -21.95 20.71 -7.99
CA ALA A 299 -21.19 21.54 -8.91
C ALA A 299 -22.07 22.19 -9.97
N ARG A 300 -22.98 21.43 -10.58
CA ARG A 300 -23.91 21.93 -11.63
C ARG A 300 -24.87 23.00 -11.14
N ARG A 301 -25.25 22.98 -9.87
CA ARG A 301 -26.10 24.04 -9.28
C ARG A 301 -25.39 25.41 -9.28
N ILE A 302 -24.05 25.41 -9.26
CA ILE A 302 -23.22 26.62 -9.24
C ILE A 302 -22.77 26.99 -10.65
N VAL A 303 -22.32 26.00 -11.42
CA VAL A 303 -21.86 26.13 -12.81
C VAL A 303 -22.64 25.10 -13.66
N PRO A 304 -23.74 25.51 -14.33
CA PRO A 304 -24.64 24.57 -15.01
C PRO A 304 -23.99 23.68 -16.06
N ASP A 305 -23.00 24.20 -16.78
CA ASP A 305 -22.33 23.51 -17.90
C ASP A 305 -20.99 22.87 -17.47
N ILE A 306 -20.74 22.72 -16.16
CA ILE A 306 -19.49 22.15 -15.66
C ILE A 306 -19.33 20.70 -16.13
N VAL A 307 -18.14 20.38 -16.65
CA VAL A 307 -17.78 19.01 -17.04
C VAL A 307 -17.27 18.26 -15.81
N PHE A 308 -17.85 17.10 -15.56
CA PHE A 308 -17.46 16.24 -14.43
C PHE A 308 -16.00 15.80 -14.55
N PHE A 309 -15.25 15.88 -13.45
CA PHE A 309 -13.80 15.63 -13.37
C PHE A 309 -12.91 16.53 -14.23
N SER A 310 -13.43 17.67 -14.71
CA SER A 310 -12.60 18.68 -15.35
C SER A 310 -11.74 19.43 -14.31
N PRO A 311 -10.67 20.12 -14.74
CA PRO A 311 -9.89 20.98 -13.85
C PRO A 311 -10.72 22.08 -13.18
N GLU A 312 -11.77 22.56 -13.85
CA GLU A 312 -12.71 23.53 -13.29
C GLU A 312 -13.55 22.90 -12.17
N TYR A 313 -14.05 21.68 -12.38
CA TYR A 313 -14.75 20.90 -11.37
C TYR A 313 -13.91 20.72 -10.12
N PHE A 314 -12.65 20.30 -10.24
CA PHE A 314 -11.78 20.10 -9.08
C PHE A 314 -11.45 21.40 -8.34
N ARG A 315 -11.31 22.53 -9.05
CA ARG A 315 -11.16 23.84 -8.41
C ARG A 315 -12.39 24.22 -7.60
N LEU A 316 -13.59 23.97 -8.15
CA LEU A 316 -14.84 24.21 -7.47
C LEU A 316 -14.98 23.32 -6.22
N MET A 317 -14.70 22.03 -6.35
CA MET A 317 -14.72 21.10 -5.19
C MET A 317 -13.77 21.56 -4.08
N TRP A 318 -12.60 22.06 -4.44
CA TRP A 318 -11.65 22.62 -3.47
C TRP A 318 -12.21 23.86 -2.77
N GLN A 319 -12.84 24.78 -3.51
CA GLN A 319 -13.46 25.97 -2.94
C GLN A 319 -14.62 25.61 -2.00
N LEU A 320 -15.46 24.66 -2.39
CA LEU A 320 -16.57 24.18 -1.55
C LEU A 320 -16.06 23.54 -0.27
N TYR A 321 -15.07 22.64 -0.37
CA TYR A 321 -14.45 22.03 0.80
C TYR A 321 -13.88 23.07 1.76
N LEU A 322 -13.06 24.01 1.28
CA LEU A 322 -12.50 25.07 2.11
C LEU A 322 -13.58 25.97 2.69
N GLY A 323 -14.66 26.23 1.95
CA GLY A 323 -15.83 26.96 2.44
C GLY A 323 -16.40 26.32 3.71
N TYR A 324 -16.61 25.00 3.73
CA TYR A 324 -17.08 24.28 4.92
C TYR A 324 -16.07 24.28 6.06
N VAL A 325 -14.77 24.14 5.74
CA VAL A 325 -13.71 24.22 6.76
C VAL A 325 -13.72 25.58 7.46
N VAL A 326 -13.93 26.67 6.72
CA VAL A 326 -13.99 28.04 7.29
C VAL A 326 -15.31 28.28 8.02
N GLN A 327 -16.43 27.77 7.48
CA GLN A 327 -17.77 27.94 8.04
C GLN A 327 -17.93 27.29 9.41
N ASP A 328 -17.52 26.04 9.56
CA ASP A 328 -17.60 25.27 10.81
C ASP A 328 -16.42 24.29 10.93
N PRO A 329 -15.22 24.76 11.35
CA PRO A 329 -14.03 23.92 11.48
C PRO A 329 -14.20 22.82 12.53
N LEU A 330 -15.05 23.01 13.55
CA LEU A 330 -15.29 22.03 14.60
C LEU A 330 -16.12 20.85 14.05
N GLU A 331 -17.11 21.12 13.21
CA GLU A 331 -17.88 20.08 12.56
C GLU A 331 -17.00 19.25 11.60
N VAL A 332 -16.14 19.89 10.80
CA VAL A 332 -15.18 19.21 9.96
C VAL A 332 -14.24 18.32 10.79
N ALA A 333 -13.72 18.84 11.89
CA ALA A 333 -12.88 18.06 12.81
C ALA A 333 -13.65 16.88 13.41
N ARG A 334 -14.93 17.09 13.83
CA ARG A 334 -15.81 16.01 14.33
C ARG A 334 -15.97 14.90 13.28
N ILE A 335 -16.26 15.26 12.03
CA ILE A 335 -16.43 14.31 10.93
C ILE A 335 -15.16 13.44 10.80
N TYR A 336 -13.98 14.03 10.77
CA TYR A 336 -12.73 13.29 10.66
C TYR A 336 -12.45 12.41 11.88
N LEU A 337 -12.75 12.87 13.09
CA LEU A 337 -12.60 12.07 14.30
C LEU A 337 -13.55 10.87 14.31
N VAL A 338 -14.81 11.05 13.89
CA VAL A 338 -15.77 9.94 13.75
C VAL A 338 -15.28 8.92 12.73
N LYS A 339 -14.79 9.39 11.57
CA LYS A 339 -14.23 8.50 10.54
C LYS A 339 -12.99 7.74 11.03
N ALA A 340 -12.11 8.39 11.81
CA ALA A 340 -10.99 7.71 12.46
C ALA A 340 -11.47 6.63 13.43
N GLY A 341 -12.50 6.92 14.24
CA GLY A 341 -13.14 5.95 15.13
C GLY A 341 -13.64 4.72 14.35
N LEU A 342 -14.38 4.95 13.26
CA LEU A 342 -14.86 3.88 12.39
C LEU A 342 -13.73 3.02 11.80
N MET A 343 -12.58 3.61 11.46
CA MET A 343 -11.41 2.86 11.01
C MET A 343 -10.82 2.01 12.13
N LEU A 344 -10.74 2.55 13.34
CA LEU A 344 -10.17 1.87 14.50
C LEU A 344 -11.05 0.73 15.02
N GLU A 345 -12.36 0.79 14.81
CA GLU A 345 -13.31 -0.26 15.16
C GLU A 345 -13.30 -1.45 14.17
N ARG A 346 -12.73 -1.28 12.97
CA ARG A 346 -12.70 -2.34 11.95
C ARG A 346 -11.86 -3.52 12.42
N PRO A 347 -12.32 -4.76 12.22
CA PRO A 347 -11.50 -5.95 12.43
C PRO A 347 -10.37 -5.96 11.40
N THR A 348 -9.17 -6.27 11.85
CA THR A 348 -7.97 -6.30 11.01
C THR A 348 -7.79 -7.65 10.34
N ILE A 349 -7.82 -8.71 11.12
CA ILE A 349 -7.65 -10.09 10.67
C ILE A 349 -8.95 -10.83 11.02
N TYR A 350 -9.43 -11.70 10.16
CA TYR A 350 -10.66 -12.42 10.45
C TYR A 350 -10.37 -13.87 10.93
N PRO A 351 -10.88 -14.27 12.12
CA PRO A 351 -11.44 -13.44 13.19
C PRO A 351 -10.34 -12.77 14.01
N GLY A 352 -10.39 -11.44 14.19
CA GLY A 352 -9.34 -10.70 14.88
C GLY A 352 -9.85 -9.48 15.67
N PRO A 353 -8.95 -8.88 16.48
CA PRO A 353 -9.31 -7.71 17.27
C PRO A 353 -9.49 -6.47 16.34
N PRO A 354 -10.24 -5.46 16.81
CA PRO A 354 -10.28 -4.16 16.14
C PRO A 354 -8.88 -3.54 15.95
N LEU A 355 -8.71 -2.81 14.85
CA LEU A 355 -7.45 -2.14 14.51
C LEU A 355 -6.94 -1.25 15.64
N GLY A 356 -7.85 -0.55 16.33
CA GLY A 356 -7.51 0.31 17.46
C GLY A 356 -6.81 -0.43 18.60
N ILE A 357 -7.24 -1.65 18.92
CA ILE A 357 -6.58 -2.48 19.95
C ILE A 357 -5.17 -2.87 19.50
N VAL A 358 -5.01 -3.28 18.25
CA VAL A 358 -3.69 -3.65 17.70
C VAL A 358 -2.74 -2.47 17.76
N ILE A 359 -3.20 -1.29 17.32
CA ILE A 359 -2.38 -0.07 17.35
C ILE A 359 -2.04 0.31 18.79
N ALA A 360 -3.00 0.28 19.72
CA ALA A 360 -2.74 0.62 21.12
C ALA A 360 -1.66 -0.30 21.74
N VAL A 361 -1.77 -1.62 21.53
CA VAL A 361 -0.78 -2.59 22.02
C VAL A 361 0.58 -2.35 21.38
N ALA A 362 0.62 -2.14 20.05
CA ALA A 362 1.87 -1.91 19.33
C ALA A 362 2.54 -0.59 19.75
N VAL A 363 1.78 0.48 19.93
CA VAL A 363 2.31 1.78 20.41
C VAL A 363 2.86 1.65 21.82
N LEU A 364 2.14 0.97 22.72
CA LEU A 364 2.64 0.73 24.08
C LEU A 364 3.93 -0.09 24.08
N HIS A 365 3.99 -1.16 23.28
CA HIS A 365 5.21 -1.96 23.12
C HIS A 365 6.36 -1.12 22.55
N PHE A 366 6.11 -0.37 21.48
CA PHE A 366 7.10 0.52 20.87
C PHE A 366 7.66 1.55 21.85
N LEU A 367 6.78 2.22 22.60
CA LEU A 367 7.19 3.20 23.62
C LEU A 367 8.00 2.56 24.76
N ALA A 368 7.55 1.40 25.26
CA ALA A 368 8.28 0.67 26.30
C ALA A 368 9.66 0.22 25.84
N MET A 369 9.78 -0.33 24.63
CA MET A 369 11.04 -0.77 24.05
C MET A 369 11.97 0.40 23.72
N THR A 370 11.41 1.54 23.27
CA THR A 370 12.16 2.78 23.02
C THR A 370 12.72 3.34 24.33
N ALA A 371 11.90 3.44 25.38
CA ALA A 371 12.32 3.88 26.70
C ALA A 371 13.42 2.97 27.28
N LEU A 372 13.28 1.65 27.14
CA LEU A 372 14.30 0.68 27.57
C LEU A 372 15.60 0.84 26.79
N SER A 373 15.53 1.05 25.48
CA SER A 373 16.71 1.29 24.63
C SER A 373 17.41 2.58 25.00
N TRP A 374 16.67 3.64 25.28
CA TRP A 374 17.21 4.91 25.74
C TRP A 374 17.87 4.78 27.11
N TRP A 375 17.19 4.14 28.07
CA TRP A 375 17.75 3.92 29.40
C TRP A 375 19.06 3.12 29.35
N ARG A 376 19.11 2.09 28.50
CA ARG A 376 20.33 1.27 28.30
C ARG A 376 21.38 1.92 27.40
N ARG A 377 21.09 3.10 26.83
CA ARG A 377 21.95 3.83 25.89
C ARG A 377 22.34 2.98 24.66
N ILE A 378 21.47 2.12 24.21
CA ILE A 378 21.61 1.34 22.98
C ILE A 378 20.78 1.97 21.87
N GLY A 379 21.22 1.83 20.62
CA GLY A 379 20.44 2.26 19.46
C GLY A 379 19.13 1.50 19.30
N PHE A 380 18.33 1.86 18.31
CA PHE A 380 17.11 1.12 18.00
C PHE A 380 17.43 -0.33 17.66
N SER A 381 16.69 -1.24 18.30
CA SER A 381 16.75 -2.65 17.96
C SER A 381 16.11 -2.92 16.59
N GLN A 382 16.39 -4.06 16.04
CA GLN A 382 15.79 -4.51 14.77
C GLN A 382 14.26 -4.48 14.82
N GLY A 383 13.66 -4.92 15.94
CA GLY A 383 12.22 -4.87 16.16
C GLY A 383 11.66 -3.46 16.14
N LEU A 384 12.31 -2.50 16.82
CA LEU A 384 11.86 -1.10 16.85
C LEU A 384 11.86 -0.43 15.47
N VAL A 385 12.84 -0.75 14.62
CA VAL A 385 12.88 -0.24 13.24
C VAL A 385 11.67 -0.76 12.44
N VAL A 386 11.34 -2.05 12.60
CA VAL A 386 10.22 -2.69 11.94
C VAL A 386 8.89 -2.12 12.45
N GLU A 387 8.75 -1.97 13.77
CA GLU A 387 7.55 -1.38 14.39
C GLU A 387 7.33 0.08 13.94
N ALA A 388 8.39 0.88 13.89
CA ALA A 388 8.30 2.28 13.46
C ALA A 388 7.72 2.39 12.04
N VAL A 389 8.23 1.59 11.09
CA VAL A 389 7.72 1.58 9.71
C VAL A 389 6.30 1.04 9.65
N ALA A 390 5.99 -0.05 10.36
CA ALA A 390 4.66 -0.63 10.38
C ALA A 390 3.61 0.35 10.96
N LEU A 391 3.91 0.98 12.10
CA LEU A 391 3.04 2.00 12.72
C LEU A 391 2.86 3.22 11.82
N ALA A 392 3.91 3.66 11.10
CA ALA A 392 3.81 4.76 10.15
C ALA A 392 2.84 4.43 9.00
N PHE A 393 2.90 3.24 8.42
CA PHE A 393 1.93 2.80 7.41
C PHE A 393 0.50 2.73 7.97
N LEU A 394 0.31 2.14 9.15
CA LEU A 394 -1.02 2.10 9.80
C LEU A 394 -1.60 3.50 10.02
N GLY A 395 -0.77 4.45 10.48
CA GLY A 395 -1.16 5.85 10.61
C GLY A 395 -1.60 6.48 9.29
N LEU A 396 -0.88 6.22 8.20
CA LEU A 396 -1.23 6.73 6.87
C LEU A 396 -2.50 6.07 6.30
N PHE A 397 -2.74 4.79 6.56
CA PHE A 397 -4.02 4.14 6.19
C PHE A 397 -5.21 4.75 6.94
N ILE A 398 -5.05 5.05 8.23
CA ILE A 398 -6.09 5.75 8.99
C ILE A 398 -6.32 7.14 8.39
N ALA A 399 -5.25 7.89 8.11
CA ALA A 399 -5.35 9.21 7.49
C ALA A 399 -6.05 9.15 6.11
N GLN A 400 -5.76 8.13 5.29
CA GLN A 400 -6.45 7.90 4.02
C GLN A 400 -7.94 7.64 4.23
N GLY A 401 -8.31 6.78 5.19
CA GLY A 401 -9.71 6.51 5.52
C GLY A 401 -10.44 7.74 6.09
N MET A 402 -9.74 8.61 6.81
CA MET A 402 -10.29 9.89 7.28
C MET A 402 -10.59 10.82 6.10
N VAL A 403 -9.67 10.95 5.16
CA VAL A 403 -9.82 11.84 3.99
C VAL A 403 -10.90 11.31 3.05
N ALA A 404 -10.80 10.05 2.63
CA ALA A 404 -11.72 9.42 1.68
C ALA A 404 -12.95 8.84 2.41
N LEU A 405 -12.97 7.54 2.60
CA LEU A 405 -14.02 6.83 3.32
C LEU A 405 -13.40 5.74 4.21
N PRO A 406 -13.96 5.50 5.40
CA PRO A 406 -13.51 4.44 6.29
C PRO A 406 -14.03 3.06 5.82
N SER A 407 -13.53 2.61 4.67
CA SER A 407 -13.92 1.36 4.03
C SER A 407 -12.94 0.23 4.35
N HIS A 408 -13.42 -1.02 4.30
CA HIS A 408 -12.59 -2.22 4.40
C HIS A 408 -11.45 -2.23 3.38
N MET A 409 -11.67 -1.70 2.18
CA MET A 409 -10.66 -1.64 1.11
C MET A 409 -9.36 -0.92 1.53
N TYR A 410 -9.46 0.06 2.45
CA TYR A 410 -8.29 0.77 2.97
C TYR A 410 -7.66 0.08 4.19
N VAL A 411 -8.38 -0.82 4.86
CA VAL A 411 -7.87 -1.56 6.03
C VAL A 411 -7.16 -2.85 5.61
N VAL A 412 -7.67 -3.54 4.59
CA VAL A 412 -7.13 -4.84 4.16
C VAL A 412 -5.63 -4.79 3.83
N PRO A 413 -5.11 -3.82 3.06
CA PRO A 413 -3.66 -3.73 2.84
C PRO A 413 -2.87 -3.53 4.14
N ALA A 414 -3.45 -2.83 5.12
CA ALA A 414 -2.82 -2.59 6.42
C ALA A 414 -2.60 -3.88 7.23
N ASN A 415 -3.34 -4.97 6.94
CA ASN A 415 -3.21 -6.25 7.64
C ASN A 415 -1.80 -6.84 7.54
N ALA A 416 -1.04 -6.55 6.48
CA ALA A 416 0.37 -6.93 6.41
C ALA A 416 1.15 -6.40 7.62
N PHE A 417 0.92 -5.15 8.01
CA PHE A 417 1.62 -4.53 9.15
C PHE A 417 1.07 -4.98 10.49
N VAL A 418 -0.22 -5.31 10.58
CA VAL A 418 -0.80 -5.94 11.77
C VAL A 418 -0.10 -7.28 12.04
N LEU A 419 0.09 -8.11 11.02
CA LEU A 419 0.80 -9.38 11.12
C LEU A 419 2.28 -9.17 11.51
N VAL A 420 2.94 -8.21 10.89
CA VAL A 420 4.33 -7.85 11.22
C VAL A 420 4.45 -7.43 12.67
N LEU A 421 3.59 -6.54 13.17
CA LEU A 421 3.59 -6.08 14.56
C LEU A 421 3.32 -7.23 15.54
N ALA A 422 2.33 -8.07 15.26
CA ALA A 422 2.03 -9.24 16.07
C ALA A 422 3.25 -10.17 16.17
N GLY A 423 3.95 -10.41 15.06
CA GLY A 423 5.15 -11.22 15.02
C GLY A 423 6.33 -10.62 15.80
N VAL A 424 6.56 -9.30 15.72
CA VAL A 424 7.61 -8.61 16.49
C VAL A 424 7.32 -8.69 17.98
N ILE A 425 6.08 -8.41 18.39
CA ILE A 425 5.67 -8.45 19.80
C ILE A 425 5.79 -9.87 20.35
N ALA A 426 5.29 -10.88 19.62
CA ALA A 426 5.39 -12.29 20.03
C ALA A 426 6.86 -12.73 20.18
N GLU A 427 7.71 -12.35 19.25
CA GLU A 427 9.15 -12.65 19.34
C GLU A 427 9.81 -11.96 20.53
N SER A 428 9.44 -10.72 20.85
CA SER A 428 9.95 -9.99 22.02
C SER A 428 9.53 -10.66 23.32
N ILE A 429 8.29 -11.09 23.45
CA ILE A 429 7.77 -11.82 24.60
C ILE A 429 8.53 -13.16 24.75
N LEU A 430 8.65 -13.92 23.67
CA LEU A 430 9.33 -15.21 23.68
C LEU A 430 10.80 -15.07 24.13
N ARG A 431 11.52 -14.08 23.62
CA ARG A 431 12.92 -13.80 24.05
C ARG A 431 13.00 -13.43 25.53
N ALA A 432 12.04 -12.65 26.04
CA ALA A 432 11.98 -12.31 27.47
C ALA A 432 11.76 -13.56 28.35
N LEU A 433 10.80 -14.41 27.97
CA LEU A 433 10.51 -15.66 28.70
C LEU A 433 11.72 -16.62 28.71
N LEU A 434 12.40 -16.80 27.59
CA LEU A 434 13.59 -17.64 27.50
C LEU A 434 14.76 -17.09 28.33
N SER A 435 14.89 -15.77 28.41
CA SER A 435 15.90 -15.14 29.25
C SER A 435 15.64 -15.32 30.75
N CYS A 436 14.37 -15.25 31.16
CA CYS A 436 13.96 -15.51 32.54
C CYS A 436 14.20 -16.98 32.96
N SER A 437 13.85 -17.93 32.09
CA SER A 437 14.06 -19.36 32.38
C SER A 437 15.52 -19.73 32.50
N SER A 438 16.41 -19.14 31.71
CA SER A 438 17.86 -19.37 31.81
C SER A 438 18.46 -18.86 33.15
N LEU A 439 17.94 -17.73 33.66
CA LEU A 439 18.36 -17.18 34.95
C LEU A 439 17.89 -18.05 36.14
N VAL A 440 16.71 -18.66 36.07
CA VAL A 440 16.17 -19.57 37.09
C VAL A 440 17.02 -20.86 37.15
N LEU A 441 17.36 -21.44 35.97
CA LEU A 441 18.17 -22.63 35.89
C LEU A 441 19.59 -22.40 36.43
N GLN A 442 20.19 -21.23 36.17
CA GLN A 442 21.54 -20.89 36.71
C GLN A 442 21.54 -20.70 38.22
N ARG A 443 20.45 -20.23 38.83
CA ARG A 443 20.32 -20.11 40.29
C ARG A 443 20.07 -21.45 40.96
N GLY A 444 19.29 -22.35 40.33
CA GLY A 444 19.05 -23.70 40.87
C GLY A 444 20.25 -24.66 40.83
N VAL A 445 21.27 -24.39 40.01
CA VAL A 445 22.51 -25.15 39.96
C VAL A 445 23.54 -24.68 41.00
N ARG A 446 23.33 -23.48 41.61
CA ARG A 446 24.21 -22.90 42.63
C ARG A 446 23.71 -23.11 44.09
N SER A 447 22.53 -23.66 44.24
CA SER A 447 21.96 -24.10 45.52
C SER A 447 22.15 -25.60 45.74
#